data_3f2c30b111d2ac93ca9d03123c16d33d
#
_entry.id   3f2c30b111d2ac93ca9d03123c16d33d
#
_cell.length_a   1.000
_cell.length_b   1.000
_cell.length_c   1.000
_cell.angle_alpha   90.00
_cell.angle_beta   90.00
_cell.angle_gamma   90.00
#
_symmetry.space_group_name_H-M   'P 1'
#
loop_
_entity.id
_entity.type
_entity.pdbx_description
1 polymer ?
#
loop_
_entity_poly.entity_id
_entity_poly.type
_entity_poly.pdbx_seq_one_letter_code
_entity_poly.pdbx_strand_id
1 'polypeptide(L)'
;AGVLGTMPGIIGLMQAEQVIKICAQLPGVLHNRINYYNSVNNSWQLFELSEIPQINTPKSKEAFLNFNYGQFCNELIAPLITYDNLNLNQQTLIDVRNKNEKPYLNCKHFHIPLETLPEKLKSMKLNDIVFVCNTGMRSKQAAQLAVNLGINAFSLQNGLTFNQQLTITDGAQ
;
A
#
# COMPACT_ATOMS: atom_id res chain seq x y z
N ALA A 1 6.69 -1.20 -10.99
CA ALA A 1 7.73 -0.20 -10.68
C ALA A 1 9.08 -0.90 -10.76
N GLY A 2 10.01 -0.36 -11.55
CA GLY A 2 11.37 -0.87 -11.69
C GLY A 2 12.39 0.09 -11.09
N VAL A 3 13.59 -0.40 -10.85
CA VAL A 3 14.75 0.40 -10.46
C VAL A 3 15.85 0.27 -11.51
N LEU A 4 16.69 1.29 -11.67
CA LEU A 4 17.88 1.19 -12.49
C LEU A 4 18.78 0.07 -11.97
N GLY A 5 19.22 -0.85 -12.84
CA GLY A 5 20.00 -2.04 -12.44
C GLY A 5 21.29 -1.75 -11.67
N THR A 6 21.85 -0.54 -11.81
CA THR A 6 23.02 -0.07 -11.06
C THR A 6 22.72 0.27 -9.60
N MET A 7 21.47 0.63 -9.28
CA MET A 7 21.10 1.07 -7.92
C MET A 7 21.29 -0.01 -6.83
N PRO A 8 20.83 -1.25 -7.03
CA PRO A 8 21.09 -2.32 -6.06
C PRO A 8 22.59 -2.55 -5.83
N GLY A 9 23.43 -2.41 -6.87
CA GLY A 9 24.88 -2.54 -6.77
C GLY A 9 25.51 -1.45 -5.88
N ILE A 10 25.14 -0.18 -6.11
CA ILE A 10 25.64 0.95 -5.30
C ILE A 10 25.25 0.77 -3.83
N ILE A 11 23.98 0.49 -3.57
CA ILE A 11 23.47 0.33 -2.20
C ILE A 11 24.11 -0.90 -1.53
N GLY A 12 24.25 -2.02 -2.27
CA GLY A 12 24.89 -3.23 -1.77
C GLY A 12 26.36 -3.03 -1.37
N LEU A 13 27.14 -2.29 -2.17
CA LEU A 13 28.52 -1.93 -1.82
C LEU A 13 28.59 -1.06 -0.57
N MET A 14 27.69 -0.10 -0.42
CA MET A 14 27.63 0.72 0.78
C MET A 14 27.23 -0.08 2.03
N GLN A 15 26.32 -1.03 1.89
CA GLN A 15 26.00 -1.95 2.99
C GLN A 15 27.22 -2.81 3.38
N ALA A 16 27.94 -3.35 2.40
CA ALA A 16 29.17 -4.12 2.63
C ALA A 16 30.25 -3.27 3.35
N GLU A 17 30.40 -1.99 2.95
CA GLU A 17 31.29 -1.06 3.65
C GLU A 17 30.93 -0.88 5.12
N GLN A 18 29.63 -0.74 5.44
CA GLN A 18 29.18 -0.64 6.83
C GLN A 18 29.53 -1.93 7.63
N VAL A 19 29.34 -3.09 7.03
CA VAL A 19 29.73 -4.36 7.66
C VAL A 19 31.23 -4.40 7.94
N ILE A 20 32.07 -4.00 6.99
CA ILE A 20 33.52 -3.93 7.16
C ILE A 20 33.88 -2.96 8.30
N LYS A 21 33.29 -1.78 8.34
CA LYS A 21 33.51 -0.80 9.42
C LYS A 21 33.17 -1.37 10.79
N ILE A 22 32.03 -2.09 10.90
CA ILE A 22 31.63 -2.73 12.16
C ILE A 22 32.62 -3.81 12.57
N CYS A 23 32.98 -4.72 11.66
CA CYS A 23 33.89 -5.83 11.95
C CYS A 23 35.32 -5.36 12.29
N ALA A 24 35.79 -4.32 11.61
CA ALA A 24 37.13 -3.77 11.81
C ALA A 24 37.16 -2.63 12.87
N GLN A 25 36.06 -2.36 13.53
CA GLN A 25 35.91 -1.28 14.54
C GLN A 25 36.37 0.09 14.03
N LEU A 26 36.08 0.37 12.75
CA LEU A 26 36.40 1.66 12.13
C LEU A 26 35.38 2.74 12.49
N PRO A 27 35.76 4.02 12.49
CA PRO A 27 34.84 5.12 12.71
C PRO A 27 33.88 5.30 11.54
N GLY A 28 32.76 6.03 11.75
CA GLY A 28 31.82 6.41 10.70
C GLY A 28 30.78 5.34 10.36
N VAL A 29 30.50 4.42 11.27
CA VAL A 29 29.37 3.51 11.17
C VAL A 29 28.05 4.31 11.23
N LEU A 30 27.13 4.01 10.33
CA LEU A 30 25.78 4.61 10.31
C LEU A 30 24.92 3.97 11.40
N HIS A 31 25.02 4.47 12.61
CA HIS A 31 24.22 4.01 13.75
C HIS A 31 23.00 4.92 13.91
N ASN A 32 21.79 4.34 14.00
CA ASN A 32 20.52 5.08 14.10
C ASN A 32 20.31 6.13 12.99
N ARG A 33 20.74 5.83 11.77
CA ARG A 33 20.64 6.73 10.62
C ARG A 33 20.18 6.00 9.37
N ILE A 34 19.42 6.72 8.54
CA ILE A 34 19.08 6.27 7.19
C ILE A 34 19.87 7.12 6.20
N ASN A 35 20.66 6.45 5.36
CA ASN A 35 21.33 7.11 4.25
C ASN A 35 20.48 6.92 2.98
N TYR A 36 19.93 8.02 2.47
CA TYR A 36 19.07 8.04 1.29
C TYR A 36 19.85 8.58 0.09
N TYR A 37 19.80 7.84 -1.01
CA TYR A 37 20.39 8.25 -2.28
C TYR A 37 19.31 8.50 -3.33
N ASN A 38 19.34 9.69 -3.94
CA ASN A 38 18.49 10.03 -5.07
C ASN A 38 19.33 10.00 -6.35
N SER A 39 19.09 9.00 -7.20
CA SER A 39 19.84 8.81 -8.46
C SER A 39 19.48 9.82 -9.56
N VAL A 40 18.36 10.52 -9.45
CA VAL A 40 17.95 11.52 -10.46
C VAL A 40 18.84 12.74 -10.42
N ASN A 41 19.17 13.20 -9.21
CA ASN A 41 20.00 14.39 -9.00
C ASN A 41 21.36 14.10 -8.33
N ASN A 42 21.70 12.81 -8.19
CA ASN A 42 22.94 12.35 -7.54
C ASN A 42 23.17 12.94 -6.13
N SER A 43 22.10 13.09 -5.36
CA SER A 43 22.19 13.64 -4.01
C SER A 43 22.07 12.57 -2.94
N TRP A 44 22.79 12.81 -1.84
CA TRP A 44 22.72 12.01 -0.61
C TRP A 44 22.08 12.82 0.51
N GLN A 45 21.23 12.15 1.26
CA GLN A 45 20.60 12.72 2.45
C GLN A 45 20.75 11.75 3.61
N LEU A 46 21.13 12.27 4.76
CA LEU A 46 21.27 11.51 5.99
C LEU A 46 20.16 11.94 6.95
N PHE A 47 19.32 10.97 7.34
CA PHE A 47 18.27 11.17 8.33
C PHE A 47 18.68 10.51 9.63
N GLU A 48 18.55 11.23 10.74
CA GLU A 48 18.69 10.65 12.07
C GLU A 48 17.37 10.00 12.47
N LEU A 49 17.45 8.76 12.96
CA LEU A 49 16.28 8.09 13.52
C LEU A 49 16.15 8.57 14.97
N SER A 50 15.03 9.20 15.30
CA SER A 50 14.64 9.41 16.69
C SER A 50 14.50 8.06 17.41
N GLU A 51 14.65 8.06 18.72
CA GLU A 51 14.44 6.85 19.53
C GLU A 51 13.13 6.19 19.16
N ILE A 52 13.21 4.93 18.76
CA ILE A 52 12.02 4.14 18.42
C ILE A 52 11.25 3.95 19.73
N PRO A 53 9.97 4.38 19.82
CA PRO A 53 9.15 4.04 20.98
C PRO A 53 9.26 2.53 21.22
N GLN A 54 9.34 2.11 22.48
CA GLN A 54 9.48 0.69 22.82
C GLN A 54 8.39 -0.12 22.13
N ILE A 55 8.75 -0.73 21.01
CA ILE A 55 7.87 -1.62 20.27
C ILE A 55 7.81 -2.91 21.10
N ASN A 56 6.61 -3.45 21.30
CA ASN A 56 6.41 -4.76 21.92
C ASN A 56 6.98 -5.86 20.99
N THR A 57 8.30 -5.98 20.95
CA THR A 57 8.95 -7.05 20.21
C THR A 57 8.81 -8.38 20.94
N PRO A 58 8.59 -9.49 20.22
CA PRO A 58 8.57 -10.82 20.82
C PRO A 58 9.89 -11.11 21.53
N LYS A 59 9.83 -11.48 22.82
CA LYS A 59 11.03 -11.71 23.64
C LYS A 59 11.45 -13.18 23.73
N SER A 60 10.69 -14.10 23.11
CA SER A 60 11.01 -15.53 23.03
C SER A 60 10.72 -16.07 21.64
N LYS A 61 11.31 -17.24 21.32
CA LYS A 61 11.06 -17.94 20.06
C LYS A 61 9.57 -18.28 19.88
N GLU A 62 8.89 -18.69 20.94
CA GLU A 62 7.46 -19.03 20.91
C GLU A 62 6.61 -17.77 20.68
N ALA A 63 6.93 -16.68 21.38
CA ALA A 63 6.27 -15.39 21.16
C ALA A 63 6.49 -14.87 19.72
N PHE A 64 7.68 -15.09 19.15
CA PHE A 64 8.00 -14.74 17.75
C PHE A 64 7.18 -15.56 16.75
N LEU A 65 7.05 -16.88 16.95
CA LEU A 65 6.28 -17.76 16.07
C LEU A 65 4.77 -17.48 16.12
N ASN A 66 4.27 -17.08 17.27
CA ASN A 66 2.84 -16.79 17.51
C ASN A 66 2.51 -15.30 17.37
N PHE A 67 3.49 -14.46 17.01
CA PHE A 67 3.28 -13.02 16.89
C PHE A 67 2.43 -12.71 15.65
N ASN A 68 1.37 -11.92 15.86
CA ASN A 68 0.51 -11.51 14.75
C ASN A 68 1.16 -10.35 13.96
N TYR A 69 2.02 -10.70 13.02
CA TYR A 69 2.71 -9.72 12.16
C TYR A 69 1.76 -8.88 11.32
N GLY A 70 0.63 -9.46 10.89
CA GLY A 70 -0.38 -8.76 10.13
C GLY A 70 -0.94 -7.56 10.90
N GLN A 71 -1.32 -7.78 12.14
CA GLN A 71 -1.84 -6.73 13.02
C GLN A 71 -0.75 -5.68 13.35
N PHE A 72 0.49 -6.11 13.55
CA PHE A 72 1.62 -5.23 13.83
C PHE A 72 2.00 -4.36 12.64
N CYS A 73 1.97 -4.92 11.42
CA CYS A 73 2.28 -4.21 10.18
C CYS A 73 1.09 -3.39 9.64
N ASN A 74 0.03 -3.16 10.44
CA ASN A 74 -1.21 -2.56 9.95
C ASN A 74 -1.70 -3.26 8.67
N GLU A 75 -1.66 -4.61 8.65
CA GLU A 75 -2.32 -5.32 7.57
C GLU A 75 -3.76 -4.86 7.51
N LEU A 76 -4.11 -4.29 6.36
CA LEU A 76 -5.46 -3.84 6.10
C LEU A 76 -6.36 -5.09 6.08
N ILE A 77 -7.09 -5.30 7.18
CA ILE A 77 -8.03 -6.42 7.36
C ILE A 77 -9.37 -6.09 6.66
N ALA A 78 -9.33 -5.25 5.66
CA ALA A 78 -10.52 -4.91 4.92
C ALA A 78 -11.09 -6.15 4.25
N PRO A 79 -12.40 -6.43 4.37
CA PRO A 79 -13.04 -7.54 3.70
C PRO A 79 -12.79 -7.50 2.20
N LEU A 80 -12.47 -8.66 1.62
CA LEU A 80 -12.27 -8.79 0.19
C LEU A 80 -13.52 -9.38 -0.45
N ILE A 81 -13.83 -8.93 -1.66
CA ILE A 81 -14.88 -9.51 -2.50
C ILE A 81 -14.27 -9.94 -3.83
N THR A 82 -14.61 -11.14 -4.30
CA THR A 82 -14.24 -11.61 -5.63
C THR A 82 -15.19 -11.03 -6.67
N TYR A 83 -14.77 -11.00 -7.93
CA TYR A 83 -15.62 -10.55 -9.04
C TYR A 83 -16.93 -11.35 -9.12
N ASP A 84 -16.88 -12.67 -8.91
CA ASP A 84 -18.06 -13.56 -8.99
C ASP A 84 -19.12 -13.25 -7.92
N ASN A 85 -18.71 -12.68 -6.80
CA ASN A 85 -19.60 -12.27 -5.71
C ASN A 85 -20.01 -10.80 -5.78
N LEU A 86 -19.52 -10.06 -6.78
CA LEU A 86 -19.85 -8.65 -6.98
C LEU A 86 -21.26 -8.49 -7.54
N ASN A 87 -22.13 -7.79 -6.83
CA ASN A 87 -23.50 -7.50 -7.27
C ASN A 87 -23.70 -5.99 -7.45
N LEU A 88 -23.50 -5.51 -8.68
CA LEU A 88 -23.62 -4.09 -9.02
C LEU A 88 -25.04 -3.52 -8.91
N ASN A 89 -26.08 -4.38 -8.75
CA ASN A 89 -27.45 -3.93 -8.52
C ASN A 89 -27.71 -3.59 -7.03
N GLN A 90 -26.93 -4.17 -6.13
CA GLN A 90 -27.09 -4.01 -4.67
C GLN A 90 -25.94 -3.24 -4.05
N GLN A 91 -24.76 -3.29 -4.65
CA GLN A 91 -23.54 -2.72 -4.15
C GLN A 91 -23.14 -1.46 -4.90
N THR A 92 -22.62 -0.50 -4.17
CA THR A 92 -22.09 0.74 -4.76
C THR A 92 -20.61 0.57 -5.08
N LEU A 93 -20.24 0.66 -6.35
CA LEU A 93 -18.85 0.60 -6.78
C LEU A 93 -18.21 1.99 -6.69
N ILE A 94 -17.05 2.10 -6.03
CA ILE A 94 -16.27 3.34 -5.93
C ILE A 94 -14.84 3.09 -6.44
N ASP A 95 -14.47 3.81 -7.49
CA ASP A 95 -13.11 3.86 -8.00
C ASP A 95 -12.29 4.89 -7.20
N VAL A 96 -11.26 4.40 -6.51
CA VAL A 96 -10.38 5.24 -5.67
C VAL A 96 -9.07 5.63 -6.33
N ARG A 97 -8.97 5.45 -7.63
CA ARG A 97 -7.80 5.86 -8.41
C ARG A 97 -7.80 7.36 -8.65
N ASN A 98 -6.67 7.88 -9.13
CA ASN A 98 -6.62 9.25 -9.61
C ASN A 98 -7.38 9.42 -10.93
N LYS A 99 -7.78 10.64 -11.25
CA LYS A 99 -8.43 10.94 -12.53
C LYS A 99 -7.52 10.51 -13.68
N ASN A 100 -8.13 9.97 -14.74
CA ASN A 100 -7.46 9.55 -15.96
C ASN A 100 -6.53 8.33 -15.85
N GLU A 101 -6.57 7.59 -14.74
CA GLU A 101 -5.89 6.29 -14.71
C GLU A 101 -6.63 5.25 -15.56
N LYS A 102 -5.87 4.54 -16.42
CA LYS A 102 -6.38 3.44 -17.24
C LYS A 102 -6.19 2.08 -16.54
N PRO A 103 -6.96 1.05 -16.92
CA PRO A 103 -8.10 1.05 -17.84
C PRO A 103 -9.34 1.72 -17.25
N TYR A 104 -10.27 2.19 -18.08
CA TYR A 104 -11.52 2.78 -17.61
C TYR A 104 -12.53 1.70 -17.24
N LEU A 105 -13.40 2.00 -16.27
CA LEU A 105 -14.49 1.10 -15.89
C LEU A 105 -15.63 1.18 -16.92
N ASN A 106 -16.23 0.03 -17.24
CA ASN A 106 -17.37 -0.11 -18.16
C ASN A 106 -18.73 -0.18 -17.47
N CYS A 107 -18.78 0.01 -16.16
CA CYS A 107 -19.98 -0.10 -15.36
C CYS A 107 -20.25 1.18 -14.55
N LYS A 108 -21.46 1.31 -14.02
CA LYS A 108 -21.83 2.45 -13.16
C LYS A 108 -20.99 2.45 -11.88
N HIS A 109 -20.30 3.53 -11.62
CA HIS A 109 -19.45 3.71 -10.45
C HIS A 109 -19.37 5.16 -10.02
N PHE A 110 -18.95 5.41 -8.78
CA PHE A 110 -18.51 6.73 -8.34
C PHE A 110 -16.99 6.79 -8.46
N HIS A 111 -16.47 7.93 -8.86
CA HIS A 111 -15.04 8.17 -8.89
C HIS A 111 -14.67 9.11 -7.73
N ILE A 112 -14.00 8.57 -6.72
CA ILE A 112 -13.60 9.30 -5.51
C ILE A 112 -12.16 8.91 -5.19
N PRO A 113 -11.16 9.72 -5.58
CA PRO A 113 -9.77 9.44 -5.26
C PRO A 113 -9.55 9.22 -3.76
N LEU A 114 -8.64 8.29 -3.43
CA LEU A 114 -8.35 7.89 -2.06
C LEU A 114 -8.05 9.09 -1.13
N GLU A 115 -7.38 10.11 -1.65
CA GLU A 115 -7.02 11.33 -0.89
C GLU A 115 -8.24 12.12 -0.41
N THR A 116 -9.31 12.17 -1.20
CA THR A 116 -10.54 12.91 -0.88
C THR A 116 -11.60 12.03 -0.22
N LEU A 117 -11.38 10.73 -0.17
CA LEU A 117 -12.34 9.75 0.32
C LEU A 117 -12.75 9.97 1.78
N PRO A 118 -11.83 10.25 2.75
CA PRO A 118 -12.17 10.35 4.16
C PRO A 118 -13.22 11.43 4.46
N GLU A 119 -13.16 12.55 3.76
CA GLU A 119 -14.13 13.65 3.91
C GLU A 119 -15.50 13.27 3.31
N LYS A 120 -15.48 12.64 2.13
CA LYS A 120 -16.69 12.24 1.43
C LYS A 120 -17.42 11.11 2.15
N LEU A 121 -16.74 10.13 2.70
CA LEU A 121 -17.36 9.02 3.45
C LEU A 121 -18.20 9.51 4.63
N LYS A 122 -17.77 10.58 5.31
CA LYS A 122 -18.53 11.16 6.44
C LYS A 122 -19.88 11.75 6.03
N SER A 123 -20.01 12.19 4.79
CA SER A 123 -21.24 12.82 4.25
C SER A 123 -22.11 11.85 3.44
N MET A 124 -21.56 10.71 3.02
CA MET A 124 -22.26 9.72 2.20
C MET A 124 -22.99 8.71 3.09
N LYS A 125 -24.30 8.61 2.89
CA LYS A 125 -25.13 7.55 3.49
C LYS A 125 -25.19 6.36 2.53
N LEU A 126 -24.07 5.68 2.34
CA LEU A 126 -23.98 4.50 1.50
C LEU A 126 -23.70 3.28 2.38
N ASN A 127 -24.37 2.18 2.07
CA ASN A 127 -24.10 0.85 2.60
C ASN A 127 -23.68 -0.05 1.45
N ASP A 128 -22.95 -1.12 1.77
CA ASP A 128 -22.50 -2.14 0.80
C ASP A 128 -21.64 -1.54 -0.32
N ILE A 129 -20.53 -0.95 0.08
CA ILE A 129 -19.59 -0.31 -0.83
C ILE A 129 -18.50 -1.30 -1.27
N VAL A 130 -18.22 -1.33 -2.56
CA VAL A 130 -17.06 -2.04 -3.10
C VAL A 130 -16.08 -1.03 -3.68
N PHE A 131 -14.88 -1.00 -3.12
CA PHE A 131 -13.80 -0.15 -3.61
C PHE A 131 -12.94 -0.88 -4.62
N VAL A 132 -12.53 -0.17 -5.68
CA VAL A 132 -11.66 -0.69 -6.72
C VAL A 132 -10.47 0.23 -6.97
N CYS A 133 -9.34 -0.39 -7.31
CA CYS A 133 -8.15 0.27 -7.86
C CYS A 133 -7.41 -0.72 -8.77
N ASN A 134 -6.27 -0.34 -9.36
CA ASN A 134 -5.58 -1.22 -10.30
C ASN A 134 -5.10 -2.55 -9.68
N THR A 135 -4.47 -2.52 -8.50
CA THR A 135 -3.80 -3.69 -7.89
C THR A 135 -4.46 -4.19 -6.61
N GLY A 136 -5.49 -3.51 -6.10
CA GLY A 136 -6.13 -3.85 -4.83
C GLY A 136 -5.54 -3.13 -3.60
N MET A 137 -4.40 -2.47 -3.68
CA MET A 137 -3.77 -1.82 -2.52
C MET A 137 -4.54 -0.59 -2.02
N ARG A 138 -4.82 0.37 -2.89
CA ARG A 138 -5.61 1.58 -2.54
C ARG A 138 -7.04 1.24 -2.14
N SER A 139 -7.66 0.27 -2.81
CA SER A 139 -9.02 -0.16 -2.48
C SER A 139 -9.10 -0.86 -1.12
N LYS A 140 -8.08 -1.62 -0.70
CA LYS A 140 -8.00 -2.14 0.67
C LYS A 140 -7.92 -1.02 1.72
N GLN A 141 -7.11 0.01 1.48
CA GLN A 141 -7.03 1.17 2.36
C GLN A 141 -8.38 1.89 2.46
N ALA A 142 -9.05 2.09 1.32
CA ALA A 142 -10.37 2.70 1.25
C ALA A 142 -11.42 1.89 2.01
N ALA A 143 -11.45 0.57 1.82
CA ALA A 143 -12.37 -0.32 2.51
C ALA A 143 -12.12 -0.32 4.03
N GLN A 144 -10.86 -0.32 4.45
CA GLN A 144 -10.52 -0.23 5.88
C GLN A 144 -10.98 1.08 6.50
N LEU A 145 -10.82 2.20 5.80
CA LEU A 145 -11.33 3.50 6.27
C LEU A 145 -12.86 3.49 6.44
N ALA A 146 -13.58 2.90 5.49
CA ALA A 146 -15.03 2.77 5.55
C ALA A 146 -15.48 1.86 6.69
N VAL A 147 -14.85 0.70 6.85
CA VAL A 147 -15.13 -0.25 7.95
C VAL A 147 -14.90 0.40 9.32
N ASN A 148 -13.82 1.17 9.48
CA ASN A 148 -13.54 1.91 10.71
C ASN A 148 -14.61 2.97 11.04
N LEU A 149 -15.36 3.42 10.03
CA LEU A 149 -16.51 4.32 10.19
C LEU A 149 -17.85 3.57 10.36
N GLY A 150 -17.82 2.23 10.48
CA GLY A 150 -19.01 1.39 10.63
C GLY A 150 -19.79 1.16 9.33
N ILE A 151 -19.18 1.43 8.17
CA ILE A 151 -19.79 1.23 6.85
C ILE A 151 -19.43 -0.19 6.39
N ASN A 152 -20.43 -0.95 5.90
CA ASN A 152 -20.16 -2.25 5.27
C ASN A 152 -19.45 -2.02 3.94
N ALA A 153 -18.19 -2.41 3.87
CA ALA A 153 -17.34 -2.09 2.74
C ALA A 153 -16.34 -3.22 2.42
N PHE A 154 -16.08 -3.40 1.15
CA PHE A 154 -15.21 -4.43 0.61
C PHE A 154 -14.18 -3.82 -0.35
N SER A 155 -13.06 -4.51 -0.51
CA SER A 155 -12.11 -4.24 -1.59
C SER A 155 -12.19 -5.34 -2.64
N LEU A 156 -12.29 -4.97 -3.92
CA LEU A 156 -12.22 -5.93 -5.01
C LEU A 156 -10.86 -6.65 -5.00
N GLN A 157 -10.91 -7.97 -4.87
CA GLN A 157 -9.70 -8.79 -4.80
C GLN A 157 -8.86 -8.65 -6.08
N ASN A 158 -7.56 -8.46 -5.93
CA ASN A 158 -6.58 -8.29 -7.00
C ASN A 158 -6.79 -7.08 -7.91
N GLY A 159 -7.79 -6.23 -7.62
CA GLY A 159 -8.06 -5.01 -8.37
C GLY A 159 -8.41 -5.22 -9.84
N LEU A 160 -8.38 -4.13 -10.63
CA LEU A 160 -8.79 -4.14 -12.04
C LEU A 160 -7.80 -4.85 -12.97
N THR A 161 -6.54 -4.98 -12.57
CA THR A 161 -5.53 -5.70 -13.37
C THR A 161 -5.92 -7.16 -13.62
N PHE A 162 -6.58 -7.80 -12.66
CA PHE A 162 -7.07 -9.18 -12.79
C PHE A 162 -8.56 -9.27 -13.17
N ASN A 163 -9.33 -8.21 -12.95
CA ASN A 163 -10.77 -8.17 -13.21
C ASN A 163 -11.08 -7.33 -14.45
N GLN A 164 -10.49 -7.68 -15.57
CA GLN A 164 -10.60 -6.94 -16.84
C GLN A 164 -12.04 -6.87 -17.39
N GLN A 165 -12.93 -7.75 -16.95
CA GLN A 165 -14.34 -7.74 -17.31
C GLN A 165 -15.06 -6.44 -16.89
N LEU A 166 -14.53 -5.75 -15.88
CA LEU A 166 -15.04 -4.45 -15.44
C LEU A 166 -14.47 -3.25 -16.21
N THR A 167 -13.62 -3.49 -17.20
CA THR A 167 -12.85 -2.43 -17.85
C THR A 167 -13.10 -2.36 -19.36
N ILE A 168 -12.91 -1.15 -19.90
CA ILE A 168 -12.85 -0.90 -21.34
C ILE A 168 -11.39 -0.68 -21.70
N THR A 169 -10.86 -1.47 -22.65
CA THR A 169 -9.60 -1.19 -23.31
C THR A 169 -9.86 -0.22 -24.48
N ASP A 170 -9.06 0.83 -24.62
CA ASP A 170 -9.12 1.75 -25.77
C ASP A 170 -8.95 0.94 -27.06
N GLY A 171 -10.03 0.66 -27.78
CA GLY A 171 -9.98 -0.13 -29.03
C GLY A 171 -11.31 -0.62 -29.55
N ALA A 172 -12.40 -0.46 -28.80
CA ALA A 172 -13.75 -0.77 -29.28
C ALA A 172 -14.53 0.55 -29.44
N GLN A 173 -14.34 1.21 -30.57
CA GLN A 173 -15.31 2.11 -31.20
C GLN A 173 -16.04 1.30 -32.26
#